data_8ce9fedd3ff9117d8839788c23e89d5f
#
_entry.id   8ce9fedd3ff9117d8839788c23e89d5f
#
_cell.length_a   1.000
_cell.length_b   1.000
_cell.length_c   1.000
_cell.angle_alpha   90.00
_cell.angle_beta   90.00
_cell.angle_gamma   90.00
#
_symmetry.space_group_name_H-M   'P 1'
#
loop_
_entity.id
_entity.type
_entity.pdbx_description
1 polymer ?
#
loop_
_entity_poly.entity_id
_entity_poly.type
_entity_poly.pdbx_seq_one_letter_code
_entity_poly.pdbx_strand_id
1 'polypeptide(L)'
;MTHLELVPVPPVAQLAGVSQHYGKTVALNNITLDIPARCMVGLIGPDGVGKSSLLSLISGARVIEQGNVMVLGGDMRDPKHRRDVCPRIAWMPQGLGKNLYHTLSVYENVDFFARLFGHDKAEREVRINELLTSTGLAPFRDRPAGKLSGGMKQKLGLCCALIHDPELLILDEPTTGVDPLSRAQFWDLIDSIRQRQSNMSVLVATAYMEEAERFDWLVAMNAGEVLATGSAEELRQQTQSATLEEAFINLLPQAQRQAHQAVVIPPYQPENAEIAIEARDLTMRFGSFVAVDHVNFRIPRGEIFGFLGPSGAGKTT
;
A
#
# COMPACT_ATOMS: atom_id res chain seq x y z
N MET A 1 24.48 4.02 38.68
CA MET A 1 23.44 3.92 37.65
C MET A 1 24.16 3.92 36.31
N THR A 2 24.38 2.74 35.76
CA THR A 2 25.09 2.56 34.49
C THR A 2 24.13 3.02 33.36
N HIS A 3 24.48 4.06 32.64
CA HIS A 3 23.86 4.45 31.41
C HIS A 3 24.03 3.27 30.41
N LEU A 4 23.01 2.48 30.20
CA LEU A 4 22.91 1.63 29.03
C LEU A 4 22.83 2.60 27.82
N GLU A 5 23.94 2.77 27.13
CA GLU A 5 23.95 3.38 25.81
C GLU A 5 23.06 2.50 24.93
N LEU A 6 21.90 3.04 24.52
CA LEU A 6 21.02 2.41 23.54
C LEU A 6 21.84 2.31 22.24
N VAL A 7 22.31 1.11 21.92
CA VAL A 7 22.94 0.85 20.62
C VAL A 7 21.92 1.21 19.56
N PRO A 8 22.19 2.15 18.66
CA PRO A 8 21.23 2.53 17.62
C PRO A 8 20.89 1.30 16.78
N VAL A 9 19.60 1.05 16.60
CA VAL A 9 19.12 -0.05 15.75
C VAL A 9 19.55 0.24 14.32
N PRO A 10 20.30 -0.67 13.67
CA PRO A 10 20.75 -0.44 12.30
C PRO A 10 19.55 -0.30 11.35
N PRO A 11 19.65 0.50 10.29
CA PRO A 11 18.59 0.64 9.28
C PRO A 11 18.19 -0.72 8.69
N VAL A 12 16.91 -0.87 8.35
CA VAL A 12 16.42 -2.09 7.69
C VAL A 12 16.93 -2.19 6.26
N ALA A 13 17.08 -1.05 5.59
CA ALA A 13 17.72 -0.95 4.28
C ALA A 13 18.57 0.33 4.18
N GLN A 14 19.69 0.24 3.46
CA GLN A 14 20.57 1.36 3.16
C GLN A 14 20.89 1.35 1.66
N LEU A 15 20.73 2.50 1.04
CA LEU A 15 21.01 2.69 -0.38
C LEU A 15 22.08 3.74 -0.53
N ALA A 16 23.09 3.50 -1.38
CA ALA A 16 24.19 4.42 -1.64
C ALA A 16 24.41 4.58 -3.15
N GLY A 17 24.09 5.76 -3.68
CA GLY A 17 24.27 6.10 -5.08
C GLY A 17 23.51 5.22 -6.07
N VAL A 18 22.30 4.78 -5.72
CA VAL A 18 21.54 3.80 -6.50
C VAL A 18 20.86 4.48 -7.68
N SER A 19 21.15 3.97 -8.89
CA SER A 19 20.45 4.37 -10.12
C SER A 19 19.93 3.14 -10.85
N GLN A 20 18.74 3.29 -11.46
CA GLN A 20 18.03 2.21 -12.16
C GLN A 20 17.33 2.74 -13.39
N HIS A 21 17.46 2.02 -14.51
CA HIS A 21 16.88 2.39 -15.79
C HIS A 21 15.91 1.30 -16.32
N TYR A 22 14.95 1.75 -17.13
CA TYR A 22 14.06 0.91 -17.93
C TYR A 22 14.16 1.38 -19.39
N GLY A 23 15.07 0.78 -20.14
CA GLY A 23 15.41 1.28 -21.47
C GLY A 23 15.97 2.71 -21.41
N LYS A 24 15.22 3.68 -21.93
CA LYS A 24 15.63 5.10 -21.89
C LYS A 24 15.11 5.89 -20.67
N THR A 25 14.24 5.26 -19.88
CA THR A 25 13.60 5.92 -18.72
C THR A 25 14.44 5.72 -17.47
N VAL A 26 14.83 6.82 -16.83
CA VAL A 26 15.47 6.82 -15.51
C VAL A 26 14.38 6.63 -14.46
N ALA A 27 14.39 5.49 -13.77
CA ALA A 27 13.42 5.21 -12.73
C ALA A 27 13.92 5.63 -11.33
N LEU A 28 15.24 5.50 -11.10
CA LEU A 28 15.91 5.98 -9.90
C LEU A 28 17.21 6.69 -10.31
N ASN A 29 17.46 7.83 -9.72
CA ASN A 29 18.59 8.70 -10.02
C ASN A 29 19.41 8.97 -8.76
N ASN A 30 20.56 8.29 -8.61
CA ASN A 30 21.54 8.49 -7.55
C ASN A 30 20.93 8.52 -6.13
N ILE A 31 20.05 7.58 -5.81
CA ILE A 31 19.39 7.48 -4.50
C ILE A 31 20.41 7.13 -3.42
N THR A 32 20.50 7.98 -2.39
CA THR A 32 21.22 7.69 -1.15
C THR A 32 20.22 7.87 0.00
N LEU A 33 19.96 6.80 0.75
CA LEU A 33 18.85 6.74 1.70
C LEU A 33 19.09 5.65 2.75
N ASP A 34 18.92 5.99 4.02
CA ASP A 34 18.81 5.02 5.12
C ASP A 34 17.34 4.89 5.53
N ILE A 35 16.82 3.66 5.54
CA ILE A 35 15.44 3.36 5.92
C ILE A 35 15.46 2.79 7.34
N PRO A 36 14.83 3.47 8.32
CA PRO A 36 14.85 3.02 9.71
C PRO A 36 14.16 1.67 9.88
N ALA A 37 14.63 0.87 10.85
CA ALA A 37 14.06 -0.44 11.17
C ALA A 37 12.97 -0.34 12.25
N ARG A 38 12.14 -1.39 12.35
CA ARG A 38 11.12 -1.59 13.38
C ARG A 38 10.04 -0.50 13.42
N CYS A 39 9.81 0.14 12.30
CA CYS A 39 8.78 1.16 12.13
C CYS A 39 8.07 0.98 10.79
N MET A 40 7.01 1.74 10.58
CA MET A 40 6.31 1.82 9.30
C MET A 40 6.82 3.02 8.51
N VAL A 41 7.45 2.72 7.38
CA VAL A 41 8.02 3.73 6.49
C VAL A 41 7.21 3.86 5.23
N GLY A 42 6.80 5.08 4.88
CA GLY A 42 6.07 5.39 3.64
C GLY A 42 6.97 5.97 2.55
N LEU A 43 6.98 5.37 1.38
CA LEU A 43 7.46 6.00 0.15
C LEU A 43 6.28 6.74 -0.47
N ILE A 44 6.29 8.07 -0.44
CA ILE A 44 5.21 8.92 -0.92
C ILE A 44 5.58 9.65 -2.19
N GLY A 45 4.61 9.89 -3.05
CA GLY A 45 4.77 10.60 -4.31
C GLY A 45 3.81 10.09 -5.39
N PRO A 46 3.69 10.79 -6.51
CA PRO A 46 2.79 10.42 -7.61
C PRO A 46 3.20 9.09 -8.26
N ASP A 47 2.34 8.58 -9.14
CA ASP A 47 2.63 7.38 -9.90
C ASP A 47 3.80 7.59 -10.85
N GLY A 48 4.61 6.51 -11.04
CA GLY A 48 5.73 6.53 -11.98
C GLY A 48 7.01 7.20 -11.47
N VAL A 49 7.08 7.71 -10.22
CA VAL A 49 8.29 8.38 -9.69
C VAL A 49 9.38 7.44 -9.18
N GLY A 50 9.20 6.11 -9.29
CA GLY A 50 10.22 5.15 -8.92
C GLY A 50 9.97 4.39 -7.61
N LYS A 51 8.86 4.60 -6.89
CA LYS A 51 8.53 3.91 -5.62
C LYS A 51 8.64 2.39 -5.74
N SER A 52 7.90 1.79 -6.68
CA SER A 52 7.92 0.32 -6.92
C SER A 52 9.28 -0.19 -7.41
N SER A 53 10.04 0.65 -8.12
CA SER A 53 11.42 0.31 -8.53
C SER A 53 12.32 0.20 -7.32
N LEU A 54 12.24 1.15 -6.38
CA LEU A 54 12.97 1.12 -5.13
C LEU A 54 12.62 -0.12 -4.30
N LEU A 55 11.31 -0.41 -4.13
CA LEU A 55 10.84 -1.60 -3.44
C LEU A 55 11.36 -2.90 -4.06
N SER A 56 11.43 -2.97 -5.39
CA SER A 56 11.91 -4.17 -6.11
C SER A 56 13.41 -4.42 -5.93
N LEU A 57 14.22 -3.36 -5.73
CA LEU A 57 15.63 -3.49 -5.38
C LEU A 57 15.82 -3.95 -3.94
N ILE A 58 15.08 -3.37 -3.01
CA ILE A 58 15.13 -3.72 -1.57
C ILE A 58 14.69 -5.17 -1.35
N SER A 59 13.63 -5.63 -2.05
CA SER A 59 13.16 -7.01 -1.94
C SER A 59 14.04 -8.05 -2.61
N GLY A 60 15.04 -7.61 -3.42
CA GLY A 60 15.86 -8.52 -4.23
C GLY A 60 15.17 -9.06 -5.49
N ALA A 61 13.98 -8.58 -5.81
CA ALA A 61 13.23 -8.99 -7.00
C ALA A 61 13.85 -8.44 -8.31
N ARG A 62 14.76 -7.47 -8.20
CA ARG A 62 15.43 -6.85 -9.33
C ARG A 62 16.95 -6.77 -9.12
N VAL A 63 17.68 -6.90 -10.20
CA VAL A 63 19.15 -6.73 -10.22
C VAL A 63 19.49 -5.24 -10.08
N ILE A 64 20.45 -4.93 -9.22
CA ILE A 64 20.97 -3.58 -8.99
C ILE A 64 21.91 -3.22 -10.15
N GLU A 65 21.57 -2.21 -10.94
CA GLU A 65 22.41 -1.72 -12.03
C GLU A 65 23.61 -0.94 -11.49
N GLN A 66 23.33 0.08 -10.68
CA GLN A 66 24.34 0.99 -10.15
C GLN A 66 24.10 1.28 -8.67
N GLY A 67 25.16 1.59 -7.92
CA GLY A 67 25.11 1.89 -6.49
C GLY A 67 25.17 0.63 -5.62
N ASN A 68 24.87 0.75 -4.35
CA ASN A 68 24.85 -0.33 -3.37
C ASN A 68 23.52 -0.36 -2.62
N VAL A 69 22.99 -1.56 -2.36
CA VAL A 69 21.76 -1.79 -1.58
C VAL A 69 22.03 -2.82 -0.50
N MET A 70 22.03 -2.37 0.74
CA MET A 70 22.15 -3.22 1.93
C MET A 70 20.75 -3.43 2.49
N VAL A 71 20.37 -4.66 2.82
CA VAL A 71 19.08 -4.99 3.43
C VAL A 71 19.31 -6.01 4.54
N LEU A 72 18.71 -5.76 5.71
CA LEU A 72 18.85 -6.62 6.89
C LEU A 72 20.31 -6.98 7.19
N GLY A 73 21.20 -5.97 7.05
CA GLY A 73 22.62 -6.06 7.42
C GLY A 73 23.58 -6.65 6.38
N GLY A 74 23.13 -6.87 5.11
CA GLY A 74 24.03 -7.38 4.07
C GLY A 74 23.76 -6.85 2.68
N ASP A 75 24.71 -7.02 1.78
CA ASP A 75 24.69 -6.53 0.41
C ASP A 75 23.77 -7.39 -0.47
N MET A 76 22.76 -6.78 -1.10
CA MET A 76 21.82 -7.45 -2.01
C MET A 76 22.49 -7.90 -3.34
N ARG A 77 23.71 -7.50 -3.63
CA ARG A 77 24.52 -8.05 -4.73
C ARG A 77 25.13 -9.41 -4.40
N ASP A 78 25.38 -9.70 -3.11
CA ASP A 78 25.90 -11.00 -2.69
C ASP A 78 24.82 -12.09 -2.84
N PRO A 79 25.02 -13.11 -3.70
CA PRO A 79 24.07 -14.20 -3.88
C PRO A 79 23.83 -15.03 -2.61
N LYS A 80 24.81 -15.12 -1.70
CA LYS A 80 24.66 -15.83 -0.42
C LYS A 80 23.72 -15.05 0.49
N HIS A 81 23.99 -13.74 0.67
CA HIS A 81 23.12 -12.88 1.46
C HIS A 81 21.69 -12.88 0.91
N ARG A 82 21.48 -12.72 -0.41
CA ARG A 82 20.12 -12.78 -1.00
C ARG A 82 19.41 -14.10 -0.70
N ARG A 83 20.08 -15.23 -0.75
CA ARG A 83 19.49 -16.55 -0.43
C ARG A 83 19.02 -16.60 1.01
N ASP A 84 19.78 -16.01 1.93
CA ASP A 84 19.50 -16.05 3.36
C ASP A 84 18.45 -15.00 3.76
N VAL A 85 18.42 -13.84 3.07
CA VAL A 85 17.55 -12.71 3.48
C VAL A 85 16.20 -12.70 2.76
N CYS A 86 16.11 -13.12 1.49
CA CYS A 86 14.84 -13.10 0.75
C CYS A 86 13.69 -13.88 1.44
N PRO A 87 13.92 -15.04 2.10
CA PRO A 87 12.86 -15.70 2.88
C PRO A 87 12.39 -14.92 4.12
N ARG A 88 13.10 -13.88 4.54
CA ARG A 88 12.77 -13.01 5.68
C ARG A 88 12.04 -11.73 5.23
N ILE A 89 11.83 -11.59 3.91
CA ILE A 89 11.14 -10.45 3.29
C ILE A 89 9.83 -10.95 2.68
N ALA A 90 8.73 -10.28 3.02
CA ALA A 90 7.46 -10.47 2.33
C ALA A 90 7.18 -9.30 1.40
N TRP A 91 6.67 -9.57 0.21
CA TRP A 91 6.26 -8.54 -0.74
C TRP A 91 4.84 -8.76 -1.22
N MET A 92 4.01 -7.74 -1.01
CA MET A 92 2.67 -7.64 -1.56
C MET A 92 2.71 -6.63 -2.72
N PRO A 93 2.69 -7.09 -3.99
CA PRO A 93 2.80 -6.23 -5.16
C PRO A 93 1.52 -5.44 -5.41
N GLN A 94 1.65 -4.33 -6.13
CA GLN A 94 0.54 -3.49 -6.57
C GLN A 94 -0.53 -4.28 -7.34
N GLY A 95 -1.79 -4.04 -7.04
CA GLY A 95 -2.96 -4.61 -7.70
C GLY A 95 -3.68 -5.68 -6.90
N LEU A 96 -5.01 -5.59 -6.91
CA LEU A 96 -5.91 -6.43 -6.13
C LEU A 96 -5.74 -7.93 -6.44
N GLY A 97 -5.18 -8.67 -5.49
CA GLY A 97 -5.05 -10.13 -5.58
C GLY A 97 -4.06 -10.63 -6.62
N LYS A 98 -3.08 -9.82 -7.06
CA LYS A 98 -2.03 -10.27 -7.99
C LYS A 98 -1.18 -11.41 -7.47
N ASN A 99 -1.02 -11.50 -6.16
CA ASN A 99 -0.30 -12.59 -5.49
C ASN A 99 -1.20 -13.79 -5.14
N LEU A 100 -2.47 -13.81 -5.60
CA LEU A 100 -3.43 -14.85 -5.28
C LEU A 100 -3.73 -15.76 -6.47
N TYR A 101 -3.92 -17.04 -6.18
CA TYR A 101 -4.48 -18.01 -7.11
C TYR A 101 -6.00 -17.96 -7.04
N HIS A 102 -6.64 -17.35 -8.01
CA HIS A 102 -8.08 -17.02 -7.99
C HIS A 102 -9.01 -18.25 -7.94
N THR A 103 -8.54 -19.39 -8.43
CA THR A 103 -9.29 -20.67 -8.41
C THR A 103 -9.16 -21.42 -7.10
N LEU A 104 -8.10 -21.15 -6.33
CA LEU A 104 -7.90 -21.76 -5.02
C LEU A 104 -8.77 -21.04 -3.97
N SER A 105 -9.16 -21.78 -2.95
CA SER A 105 -9.87 -21.23 -1.79
C SER A 105 -8.97 -20.28 -0.97
N VAL A 106 -9.58 -19.55 -0.04
CA VAL A 106 -8.86 -18.73 0.94
C VAL A 106 -7.82 -19.56 1.68
N TYR A 107 -8.20 -20.71 2.20
CA TYR A 107 -7.30 -21.63 2.89
C TYR A 107 -6.15 -22.10 1.98
N GLU A 108 -6.46 -22.60 0.80
CA GLU A 108 -5.47 -23.17 -0.13
C GLU A 108 -4.46 -22.12 -0.60
N ASN A 109 -4.85 -20.86 -0.76
CA ASN A 109 -3.92 -19.78 -1.05
C ASN A 109 -2.86 -19.64 0.07
N VAL A 110 -3.27 -19.56 1.33
CA VAL A 110 -2.33 -19.41 2.45
C VAL A 110 -1.51 -20.69 2.66
N ASP A 111 -2.12 -21.88 2.54
CA ASP A 111 -1.43 -23.18 2.66
C ASP A 111 -0.35 -23.36 1.59
N PHE A 112 -0.60 -22.85 0.36
CA PHE A 112 0.40 -22.87 -0.70
C PHE A 112 1.68 -22.12 -0.29
N PHE A 113 1.55 -20.90 0.21
CA PHE A 113 2.70 -20.12 0.66
C PHE A 113 3.35 -20.74 1.90
N ALA A 114 2.57 -21.25 2.86
CA ALA A 114 3.11 -21.91 4.02
C ALA A 114 3.97 -23.13 3.67
N ARG A 115 3.55 -23.92 2.66
CA ARG A 115 4.36 -25.04 2.11
C ARG A 115 5.62 -24.55 1.43
N LEU A 116 5.53 -23.45 0.69
CA LEU A 116 6.68 -22.88 -0.01
C LEU A 116 7.79 -22.47 0.97
N PHE A 117 7.40 -21.99 2.16
CA PHE A 117 8.33 -21.63 3.23
C PHE A 117 8.69 -22.80 4.17
N GLY A 118 8.24 -24.04 3.87
CA GLY A 118 8.69 -25.26 4.53
C GLY A 118 8.00 -25.60 5.85
N HIS A 119 6.91 -24.92 6.20
CA HIS A 119 6.13 -25.25 7.40
C HIS A 119 5.55 -26.65 7.34
N ASP A 120 5.60 -27.40 8.45
CA ASP A 120 4.95 -28.70 8.55
C ASP A 120 3.41 -28.59 8.60
N LYS A 121 2.71 -29.73 8.53
CA LYS A 121 1.24 -29.73 8.46
C LYS A 121 0.59 -29.15 9.71
N ALA A 122 1.11 -29.47 10.89
CA ALA A 122 0.53 -29.03 12.16
C ALA A 122 0.73 -27.52 12.34
N GLU A 123 1.93 -27.04 12.07
CA GLU A 123 2.28 -25.62 12.12
C GLU A 123 1.43 -24.81 11.12
N ARG A 124 1.30 -25.27 9.87
CA ARG A 124 0.46 -24.58 8.88
C ARG A 124 -0.97 -24.41 9.34
N GLU A 125 -1.60 -25.48 9.86
CA GLU A 125 -2.99 -25.43 10.30
C GLU A 125 -3.20 -24.40 11.42
N VAL A 126 -2.29 -24.33 12.39
CA VAL A 126 -2.35 -23.35 13.49
C VAL A 126 -2.21 -21.93 12.94
N ARG A 127 -1.15 -21.66 12.16
CA ARG A 127 -0.85 -20.32 11.65
C ARG A 127 -1.92 -19.82 10.69
N ILE A 128 -2.41 -20.67 9.78
CA ILE A 128 -3.50 -20.31 8.87
C ILE A 128 -4.76 -19.93 9.65
N ASN A 129 -5.14 -20.71 10.66
CA ASN A 129 -6.32 -20.41 11.47
C ASN A 129 -6.17 -19.09 12.24
N GLU A 130 -5.01 -18.80 12.80
CA GLU A 130 -4.70 -17.53 13.46
C GLU A 130 -4.82 -16.33 12.48
N LEU A 131 -4.21 -16.42 11.30
CA LEU A 131 -4.26 -15.37 10.29
C LEU A 131 -5.68 -15.16 9.75
N LEU A 132 -6.40 -16.23 9.42
CA LEU A 132 -7.78 -16.12 8.93
C LEU A 132 -8.73 -15.57 9.99
N THR A 133 -8.52 -15.90 11.24
CA THR A 133 -9.32 -15.37 12.36
C THR A 133 -9.05 -13.89 12.58
N SER A 134 -7.78 -13.49 12.65
CA SER A 134 -7.40 -12.10 12.89
C SER A 134 -7.81 -11.16 11.75
N THR A 135 -7.89 -11.67 10.51
CA THR A 135 -8.31 -10.90 9.33
C THR A 135 -9.83 -10.94 9.07
N GLY A 136 -10.58 -11.75 9.84
CA GLY A 136 -12.01 -11.98 9.62
C GLY A 136 -12.33 -12.82 8.38
N LEU A 137 -11.36 -13.56 7.85
CA LEU A 137 -11.54 -14.42 6.68
C LEU A 137 -11.94 -15.86 7.03
N ALA A 138 -11.90 -16.25 8.30
CA ALA A 138 -12.24 -17.61 8.74
C ALA A 138 -13.62 -18.11 8.24
N PRO A 139 -14.72 -17.32 8.22
CA PRO A 139 -16.00 -17.74 7.66
C PRO A 139 -15.99 -18.02 6.15
N PHE A 140 -14.95 -17.58 5.45
CA PHE A 140 -14.80 -17.69 4.00
C PHE A 140 -13.70 -18.68 3.60
N ARG A 141 -13.24 -19.52 4.53
CA ARG A 141 -12.10 -20.43 4.39
C ARG A 141 -12.12 -21.22 3.07
N ASP A 142 -13.28 -21.75 2.68
CA ASP A 142 -13.43 -22.61 1.50
C ASP A 142 -13.89 -21.85 0.25
N ARG A 143 -14.05 -20.51 0.34
CA ARG A 143 -14.47 -19.70 -0.79
C ARG A 143 -13.30 -19.47 -1.75
N PRO A 144 -13.47 -19.66 -3.07
CA PRO A 144 -12.46 -19.31 -4.07
C PRO A 144 -12.07 -17.82 -3.99
N ALA A 145 -10.78 -17.54 -4.05
CA ALA A 145 -10.25 -16.17 -3.94
C ALA A 145 -10.81 -15.23 -5.03
N GLY A 146 -11.12 -15.76 -6.21
CA GLY A 146 -11.75 -15.00 -7.29
C GLY A 146 -13.11 -14.41 -6.93
N LYS A 147 -13.84 -15.04 -5.98
CA LYS A 147 -15.19 -14.62 -5.52
C LYS A 147 -15.16 -13.70 -4.30
N LEU A 148 -13.98 -13.25 -3.85
CA LEU A 148 -13.81 -12.30 -2.76
C LEU A 148 -14.00 -10.86 -3.24
N SER A 149 -14.44 -9.97 -2.34
CA SER A 149 -14.41 -8.52 -2.57
C SER A 149 -12.96 -8.01 -2.64
N GLY A 150 -12.75 -6.78 -3.13
CA GLY A 150 -11.43 -6.15 -3.19
C GLY A 150 -10.71 -6.12 -1.84
N GLY A 151 -11.39 -5.63 -0.79
CA GLY A 151 -10.84 -5.60 0.56
C GLY A 151 -10.54 -6.99 1.13
N MET A 152 -11.37 -8.01 0.84
CA MET A 152 -11.09 -9.39 1.25
C MET A 152 -9.88 -9.97 0.50
N LYS A 153 -9.69 -9.66 -0.78
CA LYS A 153 -8.50 -10.07 -1.55
C LYS A 153 -7.24 -9.45 -0.96
N GLN A 154 -7.28 -8.19 -0.54
CA GLN A 154 -6.15 -7.53 0.12
C GLN A 154 -5.80 -8.20 1.45
N LYS A 155 -6.80 -8.47 2.29
CA LYS A 155 -6.60 -9.20 3.55
C LYS A 155 -6.03 -10.60 3.31
N LEU A 156 -6.49 -11.32 2.28
CA LEU A 156 -5.94 -12.63 1.93
C LEU A 156 -4.51 -12.53 1.41
N GLY A 157 -4.21 -11.52 0.56
CA GLY A 157 -2.85 -11.24 0.09
C GLY A 157 -1.89 -10.98 1.24
N LEU A 158 -2.35 -10.26 2.26
CA LEU A 158 -1.60 -10.01 3.48
C LEU A 158 -1.39 -11.30 4.30
N CYS A 159 -2.40 -12.17 4.44
CA CYS A 159 -2.22 -13.48 5.09
C CYS A 159 -1.14 -14.31 4.40
N CYS A 160 -1.15 -14.35 3.06
CA CYS A 160 -0.12 -15.04 2.27
C CYS A 160 1.28 -14.46 2.48
N ALA A 161 1.39 -13.13 2.61
CA ALA A 161 2.64 -12.43 2.85
C ALA A 161 3.18 -12.65 4.28
N LEU A 162 2.30 -12.82 5.27
CA LEU A 162 2.68 -12.91 6.68
C LEU A 162 2.86 -14.34 7.19
N ILE A 163 2.52 -15.36 6.40
CA ILE A 163 2.51 -16.76 6.88
C ILE A 163 3.87 -17.24 7.39
N HIS A 164 4.96 -16.63 6.95
CA HIS A 164 6.33 -17.02 7.29
C HIS A 164 7.03 -16.03 8.25
N ASP A 165 6.29 -15.12 8.95
CA ASP A 165 6.78 -14.13 9.91
C ASP A 165 7.96 -13.30 9.38
N PRO A 166 7.76 -12.49 8.36
CA PRO A 166 8.84 -11.70 7.77
C PRO A 166 9.38 -10.63 8.74
N GLU A 167 10.69 -10.34 8.64
CA GLU A 167 11.32 -9.22 9.34
C GLU A 167 11.10 -7.89 8.60
N LEU A 168 10.87 -7.96 7.27
CA LEU A 168 10.53 -6.83 6.42
C LEU A 168 9.30 -7.16 5.58
N LEU A 169 8.21 -6.41 5.82
CA LEU A 169 6.99 -6.47 5.00
C LEU A 169 6.98 -5.29 4.03
N ILE A 170 6.91 -5.58 2.74
CA ILE A 170 6.85 -4.58 1.66
C ILE A 170 5.45 -4.58 1.05
N LEU A 171 4.81 -3.42 1.04
CA LEU A 171 3.45 -3.19 0.54
C LEU A 171 3.50 -2.14 -0.58
N ASP A 172 3.19 -2.56 -1.80
CA ASP A 172 3.19 -1.66 -2.97
C ASP A 172 1.74 -1.27 -3.32
N GLU A 173 1.34 -0.06 -2.95
CA GLU A 173 -0.01 0.48 -3.11
C GLU A 173 -1.12 -0.48 -2.64
N PRO A 174 -1.07 -0.96 -1.40
CA PRO A 174 -1.89 -2.07 -0.93
C PRO A 174 -3.39 -1.79 -0.90
N THR A 175 -3.80 -0.53 -0.90
CA THR A 175 -5.20 -0.13 -0.74
C THR A 175 -5.80 0.52 -1.99
N THR A 176 -5.05 0.56 -3.10
CA THR A 176 -5.54 1.09 -4.38
C THR A 176 -6.72 0.26 -4.88
N GLY A 177 -7.85 0.94 -5.16
CA GLY A 177 -9.10 0.29 -5.58
C GLY A 177 -9.92 -0.36 -4.46
N VAL A 178 -9.55 -0.13 -3.20
CA VAL A 178 -10.28 -0.60 -2.01
C VAL A 178 -11.16 0.54 -1.47
N ASP A 179 -12.38 0.21 -1.05
CA ASP A 179 -13.31 1.17 -0.45
C ASP A 179 -12.78 1.72 0.89
N PRO A 180 -13.24 2.94 1.32
CA PRO A 180 -12.69 3.61 2.49
C PRO A 180 -12.77 2.80 3.80
N LEU A 181 -13.88 2.06 4.02
CA LEU A 181 -14.03 1.24 5.22
C LEU A 181 -13.05 0.07 5.23
N SER A 182 -12.98 -0.67 4.12
CA SER A 182 -12.03 -1.78 3.97
C SER A 182 -10.58 -1.31 4.06
N ARG A 183 -10.27 -0.10 3.58
CA ARG A 183 -8.96 0.55 3.70
C ARG A 183 -8.60 0.82 5.15
N ALA A 184 -9.50 1.46 5.92
CA ALA A 184 -9.28 1.69 7.34
C ALA A 184 -9.02 0.38 8.09
N GLN A 185 -9.87 -0.64 7.87
CA GLN A 185 -9.70 -1.96 8.48
C GLN A 185 -8.39 -2.66 8.10
N PHE A 186 -7.87 -2.43 6.89
CA PHE A 186 -6.58 -2.97 6.45
C PHE A 186 -5.43 -2.37 7.27
N TRP A 187 -5.43 -1.04 7.46
CA TRP A 187 -4.39 -0.37 8.24
C TRP A 187 -4.47 -0.71 9.73
N ASP A 188 -5.67 -0.80 10.31
CA ASP A 188 -5.85 -1.23 11.70
C ASP A 188 -5.35 -2.66 11.93
N LEU A 189 -5.51 -3.53 10.93
CA LEU A 189 -4.95 -4.88 10.94
C LEU A 189 -3.41 -4.85 10.92
N ILE A 190 -2.78 -4.05 10.04
CA ILE A 190 -1.32 -3.88 10.00
C ILE A 190 -0.81 -3.39 11.36
N ASP A 191 -1.44 -2.39 11.96
CA ASP A 191 -1.04 -1.85 13.27
C ASP A 191 -1.14 -2.93 14.36
N SER A 192 -2.20 -3.75 14.36
CA SER A 192 -2.37 -4.84 15.31
C SER A 192 -1.28 -5.92 15.17
N ILE A 193 -0.85 -6.22 13.94
CA ILE A 193 0.21 -7.18 13.65
C ILE A 193 1.56 -6.63 14.13
N ARG A 194 1.87 -5.36 13.85
CA ARG A 194 3.09 -4.69 14.30
C ARG A 194 3.21 -4.69 15.83
N GLN A 195 2.11 -4.47 16.54
CA GLN A 195 2.11 -4.53 18.02
C GLN A 195 2.50 -5.91 18.55
N ARG A 196 2.15 -6.99 17.86
CA ARG A 196 2.50 -8.37 18.22
C ARG A 196 3.92 -8.74 17.78
N GLN A 197 4.38 -8.19 16.66
CA GLN A 197 5.67 -8.45 16.04
C GLN A 197 6.52 -7.16 16.03
N SER A 198 6.95 -6.72 17.21
CA SER A 198 7.66 -5.44 17.41
C SER A 198 8.99 -5.30 16.65
N ASN A 199 9.55 -6.40 16.14
CA ASN A 199 10.77 -6.41 15.34
C ASN A 199 10.52 -6.28 13.84
N MET A 200 9.25 -6.38 13.37
CA MET A 200 8.93 -6.27 11.96
C MET A 200 9.01 -4.82 11.49
N SER A 201 9.72 -4.60 10.40
CA SER A 201 9.72 -3.33 9.65
C SER A 201 8.68 -3.41 8.54
N VAL A 202 7.97 -2.31 8.28
CA VAL A 202 6.97 -2.24 7.20
C VAL A 202 7.35 -1.10 6.26
N LEU A 203 7.50 -1.39 4.98
CA LEU A 203 7.79 -0.42 3.94
C LEU A 203 6.62 -0.35 2.97
N VAL A 204 6.02 0.82 2.84
CA VAL A 204 4.79 1.04 2.08
C VAL A 204 5.04 2.04 0.96
N ALA A 205 4.71 1.72 -0.27
CA ALA A 205 4.55 2.73 -1.32
C ALA A 205 3.07 3.13 -1.42
N THR A 206 2.80 4.43 -1.41
CA THR A 206 1.44 4.95 -1.60
C THR A 206 1.46 6.32 -2.29
N ALA A 207 0.41 6.61 -3.05
CA ALA A 207 0.12 7.94 -3.56
C ALA A 207 -0.89 8.70 -2.66
N TYR A 208 -1.47 8.02 -1.65
CA TYR A 208 -2.48 8.60 -0.77
C TYR A 208 -1.83 9.26 0.45
N MET A 209 -1.83 10.60 0.49
CA MET A 209 -1.22 11.36 1.59
C MET A 209 -1.96 11.15 2.92
N GLU A 210 -3.30 10.93 2.88
CA GLU A 210 -4.09 10.60 4.08
C GLU A 210 -3.62 9.30 4.78
N GLU A 211 -3.17 8.30 4.01
CA GLU A 211 -2.60 7.08 4.58
C GLU A 211 -1.22 7.33 5.18
N ALA A 212 -0.43 8.15 4.51
CA ALA A 212 0.93 8.46 4.91
C ALA A 212 1.00 9.20 6.27
N GLU A 213 -0.04 9.93 6.66
CA GLU A 213 -0.15 10.56 7.99
C GLU A 213 -0.07 9.55 9.15
N ARG A 214 -0.34 8.27 8.91
CA ARG A 214 -0.28 7.18 9.91
C ARG A 214 1.12 6.57 10.05
N PHE A 215 2.03 6.85 9.13
CA PHE A 215 3.33 6.19 9.10
C PHE A 215 4.33 6.88 10.01
N ASP A 216 5.24 6.09 10.58
CA ASP A 216 6.22 6.59 11.54
C ASP A 216 7.27 7.50 10.86
N TRP A 217 7.60 7.19 9.60
CA TRP A 217 8.61 7.92 8.84
C TRP A 217 8.28 7.90 7.34
N LEU A 218 8.65 8.94 6.63
CA LEU A 218 8.30 9.15 5.22
C LEU A 218 9.54 9.44 4.38
N VAL A 219 9.49 8.98 3.13
CA VAL A 219 10.41 9.31 2.05
C VAL A 219 9.61 9.94 0.92
N ALA A 220 9.70 11.24 0.74
CA ALA A 220 9.07 11.96 -0.36
C ALA A 220 9.90 11.77 -1.63
N MET A 221 9.28 11.24 -2.69
CA MET A 221 9.95 10.93 -3.96
C MET A 221 9.31 11.66 -5.13
N ASN A 222 10.15 12.12 -6.06
CA ASN A 222 9.72 12.68 -7.33
C ASN A 222 10.77 12.45 -8.41
N ALA A 223 10.35 12.09 -9.62
CA ALA A 223 11.22 11.91 -10.79
C ALA A 223 12.47 11.03 -10.54
N GLY A 224 12.33 9.97 -9.74
CA GLY A 224 13.42 9.06 -9.41
C GLY A 224 14.37 9.55 -8.33
N GLU A 225 14.08 10.64 -7.66
CA GLU A 225 14.90 11.25 -6.61
C GLU A 225 14.16 11.31 -5.27
N VAL A 226 14.91 11.37 -4.15
CA VAL A 226 14.38 11.64 -2.82
C VAL A 226 14.39 13.14 -2.61
N LEU A 227 13.23 13.73 -2.33
CA LEU A 227 13.08 15.16 -2.06
C LEU A 227 13.35 15.49 -0.60
N ALA A 228 12.79 14.69 0.31
CA ALA A 228 12.92 14.86 1.75
C ALA A 228 12.59 13.57 2.48
N THR A 229 13.03 13.46 3.72
CA THR A 229 12.71 12.36 4.63
C THR A 229 12.41 12.90 6.03
N GLY A 230 11.55 12.19 6.78
CA GLY A 230 11.17 12.57 8.14
C GLY A 230 9.78 12.07 8.51
N SER A 231 9.32 12.37 9.70
CA SER A 231 7.91 12.17 10.08
C SER A 231 6.99 13.14 9.32
N ALA A 232 5.69 12.86 9.26
CA ALA A 232 4.70 13.75 8.64
C ALA A 232 4.77 15.16 9.26
N GLU A 233 4.96 15.24 10.59
CA GLU A 233 5.09 16.50 11.31
C GLU A 233 6.36 17.28 10.92
N GLU A 234 7.51 16.60 10.83
CA GLU A 234 8.78 17.22 10.40
C GLU A 234 8.70 17.76 8.99
N LEU A 235 8.07 17.03 8.06
CA LEU A 235 7.88 17.49 6.68
C LEU A 235 6.95 18.71 6.60
N ARG A 236 5.85 18.75 7.39
CA ARG A 236 4.98 19.93 7.48
C ARG A 236 5.71 21.14 8.06
N GLN A 237 6.49 20.96 9.11
CA GLN A 237 7.26 22.05 9.72
C GLN A 237 8.33 22.59 8.77
N GLN A 238 9.09 21.71 8.09
CA GLN A 238 10.11 22.08 7.11
C GLN A 238 9.56 22.93 5.97
N THR A 239 8.33 22.62 5.54
CA THR A 239 7.68 23.28 4.39
C THR A 239 6.70 24.38 4.80
N GLN A 240 6.48 24.59 6.10
CA GLN A 240 5.48 25.51 6.65
C GLN A 240 4.07 25.26 6.11
N SER A 241 3.69 23.99 6.02
CA SER A 241 2.43 23.52 5.42
C SER A 241 1.45 23.04 6.48
N ALA A 242 0.15 23.21 6.25
CA ALA A 242 -0.90 22.73 7.16
C ALA A 242 -1.17 21.22 7.00
N THR A 243 -1.01 20.69 5.78
CA THR A 243 -1.27 19.29 5.43
C THR A 243 -0.03 18.63 4.82
N LEU A 244 0.02 17.29 4.85
CA LEU A 244 1.11 16.54 4.21
C LEU A 244 1.06 16.68 2.68
N GLU A 245 -0.13 16.84 2.09
CA GLU A 245 -0.29 17.10 0.66
C GLU A 245 0.33 18.44 0.26
N GLU A 246 0.04 19.52 1.00
CA GLU A 246 0.70 20.83 0.79
C GLU A 246 2.21 20.74 1.00
N ALA A 247 2.64 20.00 2.03
CA ALA A 247 4.06 19.77 2.30
C ALA A 247 4.75 19.11 1.10
N PHE A 248 4.15 18.06 0.56
CA PHE A 248 4.67 17.38 -0.63
C PHE A 248 4.76 18.32 -1.84
N ILE A 249 3.70 19.09 -2.12
CA ILE A 249 3.70 20.09 -3.22
C ILE A 249 4.81 21.11 -3.02
N ASN A 250 5.03 21.59 -1.80
CA ASN A 250 6.08 22.56 -1.47
C ASN A 250 7.50 21.99 -1.58
N LEU A 251 7.68 20.68 -1.51
CA LEU A 251 8.95 20.00 -1.78
C LEU A 251 9.27 19.85 -3.26
N LEU A 252 8.27 19.95 -4.16
CA LEU A 252 8.49 19.82 -5.60
C LEU A 252 9.35 20.99 -6.16
N PRO A 253 10.10 20.77 -7.24
CA PRO A 253 10.78 21.84 -7.97
C PRO A 253 9.83 22.98 -8.38
N GLN A 254 10.29 24.23 -8.35
CA GLN A 254 9.47 25.42 -8.60
C GLN A 254 8.69 25.36 -9.91
N ALA A 255 9.27 24.80 -10.98
CA ALA A 255 8.60 24.67 -12.28
C ALA A 255 7.36 23.75 -12.22
N GLN A 256 7.40 22.70 -11.38
CA GLN A 256 6.26 21.76 -11.20
C GLN A 256 5.20 22.37 -10.27
N ARG A 257 5.60 23.13 -9.24
CA ARG A 257 4.68 23.86 -8.35
C ARG A 257 3.84 24.90 -9.09
N GLN A 258 4.44 25.64 -10.03
CA GLN A 258 3.75 26.67 -10.81
C GLN A 258 2.72 26.09 -11.79
N ALA A 259 2.89 24.85 -12.22
CA ALA A 259 1.90 24.15 -13.05
C ALA A 259 0.67 23.68 -12.23
N HIS A 260 0.76 23.66 -10.91
CA HIS A 260 -0.33 23.28 -10.01
C HIS A 260 -1.06 24.54 -9.50
N GLN A 261 -1.81 25.20 -10.41
CA GLN A 261 -2.72 26.26 -9.99
C GLN A 261 -3.99 25.64 -9.41
N ALA A 262 -4.37 26.08 -8.22
CA ALA A 262 -5.65 25.69 -7.65
C ALA A 262 -6.78 26.09 -8.61
N VAL A 263 -7.50 25.10 -9.13
CA VAL A 263 -8.68 25.36 -9.95
C VAL A 263 -9.78 25.88 -9.04
N VAL A 264 -10.09 27.16 -9.16
CA VAL A 264 -11.25 27.75 -8.48
C VAL A 264 -12.50 27.28 -9.21
N ILE A 265 -13.19 26.27 -8.67
CA ILE A 265 -14.49 25.85 -9.18
C ILE A 265 -15.53 26.80 -8.60
N PRO A 266 -16.20 27.61 -9.44
CA PRO A 266 -17.26 28.48 -8.94
C PRO A 266 -18.39 27.61 -8.35
N PRO A 267 -19.08 28.08 -7.28
CA PRO A 267 -20.19 27.32 -6.71
C PRO A 267 -21.26 27.10 -7.77
N TYR A 268 -21.73 25.85 -7.88
CA TYR A 268 -22.80 25.49 -8.79
C TYR A 268 -24.09 26.23 -8.40
N GLN A 269 -24.68 26.99 -9.35
CA GLN A 269 -25.93 27.73 -9.14
C GLN A 269 -27.08 27.00 -9.84
N PRO A 270 -27.95 26.27 -9.12
CA PRO A 270 -28.96 25.39 -9.71
C PRO A 270 -30.23 26.09 -10.20
N GLU A 271 -30.30 27.43 -10.18
CA GLU A 271 -31.50 28.15 -10.60
C GLU A 271 -31.81 27.87 -12.09
N ASN A 272 -32.86 27.07 -12.34
CA ASN A 272 -33.37 26.65 -13.65
C ASN A 272 -32.49 25.64 -14.44
N ALA A 273 -31.66 24.85 -13.78
CA ALA A 273 -30.89 23.83 -14.47
C ALA A 273 -31.78 22.70 -15.04
N GLU A 274 -31.66 22.44 -16.33
CA GLU A 274 -32.24 21.25 -16.99
C GLU A 274 -31.72 19.98 -16.31
N ILE A 275 -32.62 19.04 -16.01
CA ILE A 275 -32.25 17.73 -15.43
C ILE A 275 -31.60 16.88 -16.52
N ALA A 276 -30.33 16.52 -16.33
CA ALA A 276 -29.59 15.67 -17.26
C ALA A 276 -29.92 14.19 -17.08
N ILE A 277 -30.08 13.75 -15.81
CA ILE A 277 -30.41 12.36 -15.47
C ILE A 277 -31.42 12.37 -14.33
N GLU A 278 -32.50 11.62 -14.50
CA GLU A 278 -33.48 11.37 -13.45
C GLU A 278 -33.71 9.88 -13.29
N ALA A 279 -33.61 9.38 -12.08
CA ALA A 279 -34.05 8.04 -11.72
C ALA A 279 -35.22 8.16 -10.73
N ARG A 280 -36.28 7.39 -11.01
CA ARG A 280 -37.44 7.27 -10.14
C ARG A 280 -37.71 5.81 -9.87
N ASP A 281 -37.74 5.43 -8.61
CA ASP A 281 -38.05 4.07 -8.16
C ASP A 281 -37.19 3.00 -8.86
N LEU A 282 -35.91 3.34 -9.10
CA LEU A 282 -35.00 2.48 -9.87
C LEU A 282 -34.65 1.24 -9.05
N THR A 283 -35.03 0.08 -9.59
CA THR A 283 -34.72 -1.21 -8.97
C THR A 283 -34.05 -2.13 -9.99
N MET A 284 -32.94 -2.77 -9.60
CA MET A 284 -32.25 -3.77 -10.42
C MET A 284 -32.03 -5.07 -9.65
N ARG A 285 -32.40 -6.18 -10.25
CA ARG A 285 -32.31 -7.53 -9.66
C ARG A 285 -31.51 -8.47 -10.55
N PHE A 286 -30.71 -9.32 -9.90
CA PHE A 286 -30.01 -10.44 -10.53
C PHE A 286 -30.49 -11.74 -9.87
N GLY A 287 -31.49 -12.38 -10.44
CA GLY A 287 -32.20 -13.50 -9.81
C GLY A 287 -32.89 -13.05 -8.51
N SER A 288 -32.57 -13.68 -7.38
CA SER A 288 -33.08 -13.30 -6.06
C SER A 288 -32.32 -12.14 -5.40
N PHE A 289 -31.19 -11.74 -5.96
CA PHE A 289 -30.36 -10.66 -5.39
C PHE A 289 -30.84 -9.30 -5.93
N VAL A 290 -31.14 -8.37 -5.01
CA VAL A 290 -31.47 -6.99 -5.34
C VAL A 290 -30.20 -6.15 -5.23
N ALA A 291 -29.69 -5.68 -6.37
CA ALA A 291 -28.47 -4.89 -6.44
C ALA A 291 -28.72 -3.39 -6.21
N VAL A 292 -29.84 -2.88 -6.70
CA VAL A 292 -30.36 -1.52 -6.49
C VAL A 292 -31.83 -1.63 -6.14
N ASP A 293 -32.26 -0.92 -5.08
CA ASP A 293 -33.60 -1.04 -4.54
C ASP A 293 -34.25 0.32 -4.34
N HIS A 294 -35.27 0.64 -5.16
CA HIS A 294 -36.15 1.83 -5.09
C HIS A 294 -35.37 3.16 -4.98
N VAL A 295 -34.27 3.32 -5.75
CA VAL A 295 -33.40 4.49 -5.69
C VAL A 295 -33.99 5.64 -6.50
N ASN A 296 -34.00 6.84 -5.93
CA ASN A 296 -34.48 8.06 -6.55
C ASN A 296 -33.37 9.13 -6.51
N PHE A 297 -33.05 9.75 -7.65
CA PHE A 297 -32.15 10.89 -7.69
C PHE A 297 -32.38 11.72 -8.96
N ARG A 298 -31.94 12.98 -8.89
CA ARG A 298 -31.93 13.92 -10.02
C ARG A 298 -30.55 14.57 -10.10
N ILE A 299 -29.98 14.57 -11.30
CA ILE A 299 -28.67 15.18 -11.59
C ILE A 299 -28.92 16.31 -12.58
N PRO A 300 -28.78 17.56 -12.15
CA PRO A 300 -28.85 18.71 -13.03
C PRO A 300 -27.70 18.75 -14.04
N ARG A 301 -27.94 19.38 -15.18
CA ARG A 301 -26.92 19.58 -16.21
C ARG A 301 -25.79 20.49 -15.72
N GLY A 302 -24.55 20.06 -15.91
CA GLY A 302 -23.37 20.82 -15.48
C GLY A 302 -22.93 20.57 -14.03
N GLU A 303 -23.65 19.71 -13.29
CA GLU A 303 -23.26 19.30 -11.93
C GLU A 303 -22.24 18.15 -11.98
N ILE A 304 -21.26 18.17 -11.07
CA ILE A 304 -20.40 17.03 -10.77
C ILE A 304 -21.05 16.22 -9.64
N PHE A 305 -21.62 15.08 -9.99
CA PHE A 305 -22.34 14.22 -9.04
C PHE A 305 -21.54 12.97 -8.72
N GLY A 306 -21.38 12.65 -7.42
CA GLY A 306 -20.62 11.51 -6.95
C GLY A 306 -21.49 10.44 -6.28
N PHE A 307 -21.41 9.18 -6.73
CA PHE A 307 -21.96 8.02 -6.02
C PHE A 307 -20.93 7.48 -5.03
N LEU A 308 -21.20 7.62 -3.73
CA LEU A 308 -20.34 7.12 -2.66
C LEU A 308 -20.95 5.90 -1.99
N GLY A 309 -20.09 4.99 -1.51
CA GLY A 309 -20.53 3.80 -0.79
C GLY A 309 -19.51 2.67 -0.81
N PRO A 310 -19.68 1.63 0.04
CA PRO A 310 -18.79 0.48 0.08
C PRO A 310 -18.80 -0.32 -1.22
N SER A 311 -17.78 -1.18 -1.40
CA SER A 311 -17.74 -2.12 -2.53
C SER A 311 -18.94 -3.05 -2.48
N GLY A 312 -19.61 -3.24 -3.64
CA GLY A 312 -20.83 -4.06 -3.72
C GLY A 312 -22.14 -3.33 -3.39
N ALA A 313 -22.10 -2.03 -3.11
CA ALA A 313 -23.31 -1.23 -2.83
C ALA A 313 -24.16 -0.88 -4.09
N GLY A 314 -23.92 -1.51 -5.23
CA GLY A 314 -24.70 -1.26 -6.45
C GLY A 314 -24.34 0.01 -7.23
N LYS A 315 -23.22 0.69 -6.91
CA LYS A 315 -22.81 1.95 -7.59
C LYS A 315 -22.61 1.79 -9.11
N THR A 316 -22.12 0.63 -9.53
CA THR A 316 -21.81 0.35 -10.94
C THR A 316 -23.00 -0.27 -11.69
N THR A 317 -23.98 -0.75 -10.93
CA THR A 317 -25.25 -1.28 -11.47
C THR A 317 -26.14 -0.17 -11.93
#